data_37a527d8ab887932607df40d79ce3468
#
_entry.id   37a527d8ab887932607df40d79ce3468
#
_cell.length_a   1.000
_cell.length_b   1.000
_cell.length_c   1.000
_cell.angle_alpha   90.00
_cell.angle_beta   90.00
_cell.angle_gamma   90.00
#
_symmetry.space_group_name_H-M   'P 1'
#
loop_
_entity.id
_entity.type
_entity.pdbx_description
1 polymer ?
#
loop_
_entity_poly.entity_id
_entity_poly.type
_entity_poly.pdbx_seq_one_letter_code
_entity_poly.pdbx_strand_id
1 'polypeptide(L)'
;MTIQFNCPNCNAVIAFEDKYCGKRAICTTCGQRFIIPSGDREKTRKVEAPREKAQPLGGFYRAVFVDSFKLFTNSQNVTGLAFIITAVCLKFFTARLNYTMTIPGRSFVFEFPLPFGWIIHISTWGFLFWYYMEIIYSTAYGTEKLPEVVVGGFYGLFWRIVKSVYIFLIMLFVVELPFFVTALILRLMEVELPVILYILVFAGLYLFPIAILTAAVGKDLTMLRPDYLLIPIFRAFGPYFVTALLLGVTVAVQFYAGQYSGQSPATAAGLLLLNLVVQVFALVAMRTIGLFFRHYSCMLPW
;
A
#
# COMPACT_ATOMS: atom_id res chain seq x y z
N MET A 1 -30.59 10.77 -37.12
CA MET A 1 -29.34 11.57 -37.03
C MET A 1 -28.63 11.22 -35.76
N THR A 2 -27.31 11.39 -35.72
CA THR A 2 -26.51 11.15 -34.50
C THR A 2 -25.99 12.48 -33.96
N ILE A 3 -26.19 12.74 -32.68
CA ILE A 3 -25.67 13.91 -31.99
C ILE A 3 -24.31 13.54 -31.43
N GLN A 4 -23.28 14.33 -31.75
CA GLN A 4 -21.92 14.20 -31.17
C GLN A 4 -21.64 15.37 -30.27
N PHE A 5 -21.16 15.08 -29.06
CA PHE A 5 -20.74 16.09 -28.06
C PHE A 5 -19.65 15.55 -27.16
N ASN A 6 -18.97 16.44 -26.49
CA ASN A 6 -17.90 16.07 -25.57
C ASN A 6 -18.42 15.84 -24.14
N CYS A 7 -17.92 14.81 -23.48
CA CYS A 7 -18.21 14.58 -22.06
C CYS A 7 -17.82 15.81 -21.23
N PRO A 8 -18.69 16.32 -20.37
CA PRO A 8 -18.41 17.53 -19.56
C PRO A 8 -17.32 17.33 -18.50
N ASN A 9 -16.89 16.09 -18.27
CA ASN A 9 -15.87 15.77 -17.27
C ASN A 9 -14.51 15.38 -17.86
N CYS A 10 -14.50 14.49 -18.88
CA CYS A 10 -13.25 13.93 -19.44
C CYS A 10 -13.00 14.34 -20.90
N ASN A 11 -13.86 15.17 -21.51
CA ASN A 11 -13.80 15.61 -22.91
C ASN A 11 -13.83 14.47 -23.96
N ALA A 12 -14.14 13.24 -23.57
CA ALA A 12 -14.31 12.14 -24.51
C ALA A 12 -15.48 12.44 -25.47
N VAL A 13 -15.28 12.21 -26.76
CA VAL A 13 -16.34 12.37 -27.78
C VAL A 13 -17.34 11.24 -27.61
N ILE A 14 -18.62 11.61 -27.46
CA ILE A 14 -19.72 10.67 -27.28
C ILE A 14 -20.75 10.92 -28.39
N ALA A 15 -21.29 9.85 -29.00
CA ALA A 15 -22.31 9.91 -30.01
C ALA A 15 -23.54 9.14 -29.53
N PHE A 16 -24.71 9.77 -29.65
CA PHE A 16 -26.03 9.17 -29.44
C PHE A 16 -26.97 9.43 -30.61
N GLU A 17 -27.96 8.55 -30.77
CA GLU A 17 -29.03 8.82 -31.71
C GLU A 17 -30.00 9.87 -31.16
N ASP A 18 -30.57 10.73 -32.00
CA ASP A 18 -31.49 11.81 -31.67
C ASP A 18 -32.67 11.38 -30.77
N LYS A 19 -33.12 10.14 -30.91
CA LYS A 19 -34.23 9.58 -30.10
C LYS A 19 -33.92 9.53 -28.58
N TYR A 20 -32.64 9.73 -28.20
CA TYR A 20 -32.23 9.73 -26.81
C TYR A 20 -32.00 11.13 -26.24
N CYS A 21 -32.33 12.21 -27.01
CA CYS A 21 -32.27 13.59 -26.50
C CYS A 21 -33.04 13.75 -25.19
N GLY A 22 -32.46 14.48 -24.28
CA GLY A 22 -33.04 14.74 -22.93
C GLY A 22 -33.04 13.56 -21.98
N LYS A 23 -32.58 12.37 -22.41
CA LYS A 23 -32.44 11.21 -21.51
C LYS A 23 -31.11 11.25 -20.74
N ARG A 24 -31.08 10.58 -19.58
CA ARG A 24 -29.89 10.43 -18.77
C ARG A 24 -28.99 9.34 -19.37
N ALA A 25 -27.71 9.63 -19.51
CA ALA A 25 -26.67 8.70 -19.95
C ALA A 25 -25.46 8.72 -19.03
N ILE A 26 -24.59 7.72 -19.19
CA ILE A 26 -23.35 7.59 -18.44
C ILE A 26 -22.20 7.56 -19.43
N CYS A 27 -21.16 8.34 -19.19
CA CYS A 27 -19.95 8.30 -19.99
C CYS A 27 -19.23 6.95 -19.79
N THR A 28 -18.94 6.25 -20.86
CA THR A 28 -18.25 4.96 -20.85
C THR A 28 -16.78 5.09 -20.43
N THR A 29 -16.21 6.29 -20.58
CA THR A 29 -14.78 6.55 -20.28
C THR A 29 -14.54 6.92 -18.83
N CYS A 30 -15.41 7.78 -18.23
CA CYS A 30 -15.19 8.30 -16.88
C CYS A 30 -16.34 8.04 -15.89
N GLY A 31 -17.41 7.35 -16.31
CA GLY A 31 -18.56 7.06 -15.46
C GLY A 31 -19.46 8.26 -15.12
N GLN A 32 -19.14 9.47 -15.61
CA GLN A 32 -19.93 10.67 -15.34
C GLN A 32 -21.34 10.55 -15.93
N ARG A 33 -22.36 10.84 -15.13
CA ARG A 33 -23.75 10.94 -15.57
C ARG A 33 -24.01 12.33 -16.13
N PHE A 34 -24.71 12.39 -17.26
CA PHE A 34 -25.12 13.63 -17.91
C PHE A 34 -26.48 13.45 -18.62
N ILE A 35 -27.08 14.56 -19.08
CA ILE A 35 -28.27 14.54 -19.93
C ILE A 35 -27.82 14.78 -21.36
N ILE A 36 -28.29 13.97 -22.28
CA ILE A 36 -27.98 14.10 -23.71
C ILE A 36 -28.57 15.43 -24.19
N PRO A 37 -27.75 16.35 -24.77
CA PRO A 37 -28.24 17.66 -25.20
C PRO A 37 -29.26 17.51 -26.32
N SER A 38 -30.32 18.32 -26.28
CA SER A 38 -31.23 18.48 -27.39
C SER A 38 -30.58 19.41 -28.40
N GLY A 39 -30.20 18.91 -29.58
CA GLY A 39 -29.75 19.52 -30.83
C GLY A 39 -29.23 20.97 -30.94
N ASP A 40 -29.57 21.88 -30.06
CA ASP A 40 -28.99 23.20 -29.93
C ASP A 40 -27.92 23.18 -28.84
N ARG A 41 -26.76 23.81 -29.12
CA ARG A 41 -25.52 23.86 -28.36
C ARG A 41 -25.67 24.31 -26.87
N GLU A 42 -26.61 23.74 -26.17
CA GLU A 42 -26.78 23.97 -24.75
C GLU A 42 -25.65 23.26 -23.97
N LYS A 43 -24.86 24.03 -23.25
CA LYS A 43 -23.78 23.51 -22.41
C LYS A 43 -24.31 22.37 -21.55
N THR A 44 -23.82 21.16 -21.79
CA THR A 44 -24.17 19.95 -21.01
C THR A 44 -24.01 20.24 -19.52
N ARG A 45 -25.14 20.37 -18.83
CA ARG A 45 -25.16 20.63 -17.39
C ARG A 45 -24.75 19.33 -16.68
N LYS A 46 -23.70 19.38 -15.86
CA LYS A 46 -23.36 18.26 -14.99
C LYS A 46 -24.59 17.97 -14.12
N VAL A 47 -25.20 16.82 -14.31
CA VAL A 47 -26.19 16.32 -13.36
C VAL A 47 -25.40 15.73 -12.21
N GLU A 48 -25.19 16.50 -11.17
CA GLU A 48 -24.83 15.92 -9.88
C GLU A 48 -25.99 14.99 -9.50
N ALA A 49 -25.75 13.67 -9.60
CA ALA A 49 -26.65 12.73 -8.98
C ALA A 49 -26.73 13.14 -7.50
N PRO A 50 -27.95 13.17 -6.89
CA PRO A 50 -28.04 13.28 -5.44
C PRO A 50 -27.06 12.25 -4.91
N ARG A 51 -26.09 12.68 -4.13
CA ARG A 51 -25.21 11.75 -3.41
C ARG A 51 -26.15 11.04 -2.43
N GLU A 52 -26.77 9.93 -2.89
CA GLU A 52 -27.29 8.96 -1.95
C GLU A 52 -26.12 8.73 -1.01
N LYS A 53 -26.32 8.99 0.27
CA LYS A 53 -25.34 8.69 1.30
C LYS A 53 -25.20 7.18 1.25
N ALA A 54 -24.28 6.70 0.42
CA ALA A 54 -24.02 5.29 0.28
C ALA A 54 -23.68 4.79 1.68
N GLN A 55 -24.40 3.78 2.13
CA GLN A 55 -24.16 3.21 3.45
C GLN A 55 -22.94 2.29 3.37
N PRO A 56 -22.13 2.22 4.43
CA PRO A 56 -21.01 1.27 4.49
C PRO A 56 -21.52 -0.16 4.26
N LEU A 57 -20.75 -0.94 3.52
CA LEU A 57 -21.04 -2.37 3.35
C LEU A 57 -20.90 -3.09 4.70
N GLY A 58 -21.94 -3.81 5.12
CA GLY A 58 -21.91 -4.63 6.33
C GLY A 58 -20.89 -5.78 6.26
N GLY A 59 -20.53 -6.35 7.42
CA GLY A 59 -19.72 -7.56 7.47
C GLY A 59 -18.20 -7.36 7.47
N PHE A 60 -17.69 -6.15 7.63
CA PHE A 60 -16.24 -5.84 7.66
C PHE A 60 -15.47 -6.71 8.66
N TYR A 61 -15.90 -6.78 9.91
CA TYR A 61 -15.19 -7.56 10.95
C TYR A 61 -15.14 -9.05 10.65
N ARG A 62 -16.21 -9.62 10.10
CA ARG A 62 -16.21 -11.02 9.64
C ARG A 62 -15.22 -11.23 8.49
N ALA A 63 -15.19 -10.31 7.53
CA ALA A 63 -14.25 -10.36 6.42
C ALA A 63 -12.79 -10.29 6.90
N VAL A 64 -12.51 -9.47 7.94
CA VAL A 64 -11.18 -9.34 8.54
C VAL A 64 -10.78 -10.58 9.33
N PHE A 65 -11.59 -11.01 10.30
CA PHE A 65 -11.19 -12.02 11.28
C PHE A 65 -11.51 -13.47 10.87
N VAL A 66 -12.37 -13.68 9.88
CA VAL A 66 -12.75 -15.03 9.42
C VAL A 66 -12.32 -15.27 7.98
N ASP A 67 -12.76 -14.40 7.07
CA ASP A 67 -12.55 -14.65 5.64
C ASP A 67 -11.10 -14.38 5.20
N SER A 68 -10.33 -13.55 5.95
CA SER A 68 -8.92 -13.34 5.65
C SER A 68 -8.06 -14.58 5.86
N PHE A 69 -8.43 -15.47 6.78
CA PHE A 69 -7.69 -16.74 6.99
C PHE A 69 -7.94 -17.76 5.88
N LYS A 70 -9.02 -17.63 5.13
CA LYS A 70 -9.26 -18.46 3.94
C LYS A 70 -8.22 -18.29 2.85
N LEU A 71 -7.45 -17.16 2.87
CA LEU A 71 -6.32 -16.96 1.96
C LEU A 71 -5.28 -18.07 2.05
N PHE A 72 -5.06 -18.60 3.26
CA PHE A 72 -4.02 -19.61 3.53
C PHE A 72 -4.48 -21.02 3.19
N THR A 73 -5.78 -21.27 3.09
CA THR A 73 -6.35 -22.60 2.79
C THR A 73 -6.74 -22.75 1.33
N ASN A 74 -6.78 -21.68 0.56
CA ASN A 74 -7.17 -21.72 -0.85
C ASN A 74 -5.99 -22.14 -1.74
N SER A 75 -6.12 -23.26 -2.44
CA SER A 75 -5.09 -23.79 -3.36
C SER A 75 -4.68 -22.82 -4.46
N GLN A 76 -5.55 -21.90 -4.86
CA GLN A 76 -5.26 -20.89 -5.87
C GLN A 76 -4.23 -19.84 -5.41
N ASN A 77 -4.00 -19.74 -4.11
CA ASN A 77 -3.06 -18.78 -3.52
C ASN A 77 -1.66 -19.36 -3.29
N VAL A 78 -1.45 -20.65 -3.59
CA VAL A 78 -0.18 -21.35 -3.31
C VAL A 78 1.01 -20.64 -3.95
N THR A 79 0.88 -20.17 -5.18
CA THR A 79 1.96 -19.46 -5.89
C THR A 79 2.37 -18.18 -5.16
N GLY A 80 1.41 -17.34 -4.74
CA GLY A 80 1.67 -16.13 -3.98
C GLY A 80 2.29 -16.39 -2.62
N LEU A 81 1.80 -17.43 -1.90
CA LEU A 81 2.35 -17.83 -0.61
C LEU A 81 3.76 -18.39 -0.74
N ALA A 82 4.01 -19.28 -1.70
CA ALA A 82 5.35 -19.82 -1.98
C ALA A 82 6.34 -18.70 -2.29
N PHE A 83 5.90 -17.70 -3.06
CA PHE A 83 6.69 -16.52 -3.38
C PHE A 83 7.10 -15.74 -2.12
N ILE A 84 6.16 -15.44 -1.21
CA ILE A 84 6.44 -14.75 0.05
C ILE A 84 7.40 -15.56 0.92
N ILE A 85 7.16 -16.87 1.07
CA ILE A 85 8.03 -17.76 1.85
C ILE A 85 9.46 -17.72 1.29
N THR A 86 9.62 -17.82 -0.05
CA THR A 86 10.92 -17.76 -0.70
C THR A 86 11.62 -16.43 -0.45
N ALA A 87 10.89 -15.29 -0.57
CA ALA A 87 11.43 -13.98 -0.30
C ALA A 87 11.90 -13.81 1.17
N VAL A 88 11.12 -14.33 2.12
CA VAL A 88 11.48 -14.29 3.55
C VAL A 88 12.69 -15.16 3.84
N CYS A 89 12.74 -16.38 3.30
CA CYS A 89 13.89 -17.27 3.45
C CYS A 89 15.17 -16.64 2.85
N LEU A 90 15.05 -16.06 1.65
CA LEU A 90 16.14 -15.35 1.02
C LEU A 90 16.66 -14.21 1.92
N LYS A 91 15.76 -13.33 2.38
CA LYS A 91 16.11 -12.24 3.29
C LYS A 91 16.78 -12.73 4.57
N PHE A 92 16.26 -13.81 5.17
CA PHE A 92 16.75 -14.35 6.42
C PHE A 92 18.17 -14.90 6.30
N PHE A 93 18.45 -15.73 5.30
CA PHE A 93 19.75 -16.39 5.14
C PHE A 93 20.83 -15.50 4.52
N THR A 94 20.45 -14.50 3.71
CA THR A 94 21.40 -13.62 3.04
C THR A 94 21.85 -12.42 3.87
N ALA A 95 21.32 -12.26 5.08
CA ALA A 95 21.65 -11.13 5.95
C ALA A 95 23.17 -10.97 6.25
N ARG A 96 23.93 -12.06 6.18
CA ARG A 96 25.39 -12.08 6.42
C ARG A 96 26.24 -12.06 5.17
N LEU A 97 25.69 -11.98 3.98
CA LEU A 97 26.44 -11.98 2.74
C LEU A 97 27.10 -10.60 2.45
N ASN A 98 27.81 -10.07 3.43
CA ASN A 98 28.66 -8.89 3.23
C ASN A 98 30.10 -9.34 3.12
N TYR A 99 30.69 -9.17 1.95
CA TYR A 99 32.07 -9.54 1.68
C TYR A 99 32.93 -8.29 1.67
N THR A 100 34.11 -8.39 2.27
CA THR A 100 35.20 -7.41 2.11
C THR A 100 36.15 -7.91 1.05
N MET A 101 36.24 -7.20 -0.06
CA MET A 101 37.20 -7.52 -1.11
C MET A 101 38.52 -6.81 -0.80
N THR A 102 39.57 -7.56 -0.54
CA THR A 102 40.93 -7.03 -0.32
C THR A 102 41.69 -7.03 -1.61
N ILE A 103 42.08 -5.85 -2.10
CA ILE A 103 42.93 -5.70 -3.28
C ILE A 103 44.34 -5.39 -2.76
N PRO A 104 45.31 -6.33 -2.89
CA PRO A 104 46.66 -6.09 -2.46
C PRO A 104 47.36 -5.10 -3.43
N GLY A 105 47.70 -3.92 -2.97
CA GLY A 105 48.56 -2.97 -3.67
C GLY A 105 50.03 -3.12 -3.20
N ARG A 106 50.97 -2.53 -3.94
CA ARG A 106 52.43 -2.62 -3.63
C ARG A 106 52.79 -2.01 -2.26
N SER A 107 52.02 -1.07 -1.74
CA SER A 107 52.35 -0.35 -0.49
C SER A 107 51.10 -0.14 0.42
N PHE A 108 49.93 -0.59 0.01
CA PHE A 108 48.68 -0.48 0.80
C PHE A 108 47.71 -1.59 0.42
N VAL A 109 46.90 -1.99 1.39
CA VAL A 109 45.78 -2.93 1.18
C VAL A 109 44.53 -2.11 1.08
N PHE A 110 43.82 -2.19 -0.03
CA PHE A 110 42.54 -1.52 -0.22
C PHE A 110 41.42 -2.50 0.11
N GLU A 111 40.70 -2.24 1.17
CA GLU A 111 39.52 -3.02 1.57
C GLU A 111 38.28 -2.37 1.02
N PHE A 112 37.60 -3.03 0.08
CA PHE A 112 36.33 -2.57 -0.48
C PHE A 112 35.18 -3.43 0.03
N PRO A 113 34.28 -2.88 0.88
CA PRO A 113 33.11 -3.62 1.36
C PRO A 113 32.11 -3.80 0.20
N LEU A 114 31.79 -5.04 -0.13
CA LEU A 114 30.76 -5.38 -1.10
C LEU A 114 29.45 -5.68 -0.34
N PRO A 115 28.48 -4.75 -0.33
CA PRO A 115 27.28 -4.85 0.51
C PRO A 115 26.20 -5.73 -0.14
N PHE A 116 26.54 -6.93 -0.62
CA PHE A 116 25.59 -7.83 -1.28
C PHE A 116 24.39 -8.15 -0.39
N GLY A 117 24.61 -8.42 0.91
CA GLY A 117 23.54 -8.68 1.85
C GLY A 117 22.57 -7.50 1.97
N TRP A 118 23.06 -6.27 1.96
CA TRP A 118 22.23 -5.07 1.97
C TRP A 118 21.41 -4.90 0.70
N ILE A 119 22.02 -5.15 -0.47
CA ILE A 119 21.31 -5.06 -1.76
C ILE A 119 20.19 -6.08 -1.83
N ILE A 120 20.46 -7.33 -1.44
CA ILE A 120 19.45 -8.39 -1.42
C ILE A 120 18.34 -8.05 -0.41
N HIS A 121 18.72 -7.54 0.75
CA HIS A 121 17.76 -7.17 1.81
C HIS A 121 16.81 -6.05 1.34
N ILE A 122 17.33 -4.96 0.80
CA ILE A 122 16.54 -3.85 0.27
C ILE A 122 15.68 -4.32 -0.91
N SER A 123 16.24 -5.13 -1.81
CA SER A 123 15.51 -5.69 -2.96
C SER A 123 14.35 -6.56 -2.49
N THR A 124 14.55 -7.40 -1.49
CA THR A 124 13.50 -8.27 -0.94
C THR A 124 12.41 -7.47 -0.25
N TRP A 125 12.78 -6.43 0.53
CA TRP A 125 11.81 -5.53 1.13
C TRP A 125 11.00 -4.77 0.07
N GLY A 126 11.66 -4.24 -0.96
CA GLY A 126 11.00 -3.54 -2.04
C GLY A 126 10.03 -4.44 -2.80
N PHE A 127 10.39 -5.70 -2.97
CA PHE A 127 9.55 -6.68 -3.62
C PHE A 127 8.34 -7.09 -2.77
N LEU A 128 8.54 -7.33 -1.47
CA LEU A 128 7.45 -7.60 -0.53
C LEU A 128 6.49 -6.41 -0.46
N PHE A 129 7.02 -5.20 -0.41
CA PHE A 129 6.21 -4.00 -0.34
C PHE A 129 5.39 -3.78 -1.62
N TRP A 130 5.98 -4.03 -2.81
CA TRP A 130 5.22 -4.06 -4.06
C TRP A 130 4.08 -5.05 -3.99
N TYR A 131 4.34 -6.26 -3.53
CA TYR A 131 3.32 -7.30 -3.42
C TYR A 131 2.21 -6.93 -2.42
N TYR A 132 2.56 -6.30 -1.31
CA TYR A 132 1.58 -5.79 -0.33
C TYR A 132 0.67 -4.72 -0.92
N MET A 133 1.20 -3.77 -1.70
CA MET A 133 0.36 -2.79 -2.40
C MET A 133 -0.59 -3.46 -3.40
N GLU A 134 -0.14 -4.51 -4.08
CA GLU A 134 -0.98 -5.27 -5.01
C GLU A 134 -2.10 -6.03 -4.28
N ILE A 135 -1.85 -6.57 -3.08
CA ILE A 135 -2.88 -7.18 -2.21
C ILE A 135 -3.91 -6.14 -1.79
N ILE A 136 -3.48 -4.95 -1.36
CA ILE A 136 -4.39 -3.86 -0.99
C ILE A 136 -5.27 -3.51 -2.19
N TYR A 137 -4.66 -3.29 -3.35
CA TYR A 137 -5.37 -2.93 -4.58
C TYR A 137 -6.38 -4.00 -5.00
N SER A 138 -5.96 -5.25 -5.11
CA SER A 138 -6.83 -6.36 -5.53
C SER A 138 -8.01 -6.56 -4.57
N THR A 139 -7.76 -6.48 -3.26
CA THR A 139 -8.81 -6.59 -2.23
C THR A 139 -9.77 -5.41 -2.26
N ALA A 140 -9.27 -4.19 -2.46
CA ALA A 140 -10.08 -2.98 -2.58
C ALA A 140 -11.11 -3.08 -3.72
N TYR A 141 -10.73 -3.73 -4.83
CA TYR A 141 -11.59 -3.93 -5.99
C TYR A 141 -12.31 -5.30 -6.02
N GLY A 142 -12.37 -5.98 -4.89
CA GLY A 142 -13.22 -7.14 -4.70
C GLY A 142 -12.62 -8.49 -5.07
N THR A 143 -11.32 -8.56 -5.36
CA THR A 143 -10.63 -9.82 -5.61
C THR A 143 -10.37 -10.53 -4.28
N GLU A 144 -10.83 -11.77 -4.17
CA GLU A 144 -10.67 -12.58 -2.93
C GLU A 144 -9.40 -13.43 -2.94
N LYS A 145 -8.71 -13.49 -4.06
CA LYS A 145 -7.48 -14.26 -4.27
C LYS A 145 -6.26 -13.37 -4.12
N LEU A 146 -5.13 -13.99 -3.74
CA LEU A 146 -3.85 -13.30 -3.80
C LEU A 146 -3.49 -12.95 -5.25
N PRO A 147 -2.88 -11.79 -5.48
CA PRO A 147 -2.42 -11.40 -6.81
C PRO A 147 -1.43 -12.41 -7.39
N GLU A 148 -1.54 -12.67 -8.69
CA GLU A 148 -0.57 -13.49 -9.39
C GLU A 148 0.76 -12.75 -9.55
N VAL A 149 1.86 -13.44 -9.25
CA VAL A 149 3.20 -12.89 -9.40
C VAL A 149 3.62 -13.02 -10.86
N VAL A 150 3.32 -12.03 -11.67
CA VAL A 150 3.77 -11.98 -13.07
C VAL A 150 5.13 -11.30 -13.13
N VAL A 151 6.18 -12.09 -13.32
CA VAL A 151 7.55 -11.59 -13.51
C VAL A 151 7.72 -11.25 -14.99
N GLY A 152 7.50 -10.01 -15.37
CA GLY A 152 7.61 -9.49 -16.74
C GLY A 152 9.06 -9.27 -17.23
N GLY A 153 9.98 -10.21 -16.95
CA GLY A 153 11.40 -10.08 -17.26
C GLY A 153 12.19 -9.32 -16.18
N PHE A 154 13.52 -9.47 -16.23
CA PHE A 154 14.45 -8.93 -15.22
C PHE A 154 14.33 -7.40 -15.04
N TYR A 155 14.29 -6.67 -16.16
CA TYR A 155 14.20 -5.21 -16.12
C TYR A 155 12.86 -4.71 -15.51
N GLY A 156 11.75 -5.36 -15.87
CA GLY A 156 10.44 -5.04 -15.30
C GLY A 156 10.36 -5.30 -13.79
N LEU A 157 10.96 -6.40 -13.34
CA LEU A 157 11.07 -6.74 -11.93
C LEU A 157 11.91 -5.71 -11.16
N PHE A 158 13.09 -5.39 -11.66
CA PHE A 158 14.00 -4.42 -11.06
C PHE A 158 13.30 -3.05 -10.91
N TRP A 159 12.63 -2.58 -11.95
CA TRP A 159 11.89 -1.30 -11.91
C TRP A 159 10.77 -1.30 -10.88
N ARG A 160 10.04 -2.41 -10.76
CA ARG A 160 9.00 -2.56 -9.71
C ARG A 160 9.57 -2.46 -8.30
N ILE A 161 10.71 -3.11 -8.05
CA ILE A 161 11.42 -3.04 -6.75
C ILE A 161 11.82 -1.59 -6.45
N VAL A 162 12.52 -0.93 -7.37
CA VAL A 162 12.98 0.45 -7.19
C VAL A 162 11.80 1.39 -6.94
N LYS A 163 10.75 1.29 -7.75
CA LYS A 163 9.54 2.11 -7.60
C LYS A 163 8.87 1.88 -6.24
N SER A 164 8.77 0.65 -5.79
CA SER A 164 8.10 0.34 -4.51
C SER A 164 8.91 0.82 -3.30
N VAL A 165 10.24 0.67 -3.33
CA VAL A 165 11.13 1.24 -2.29
C VAL A 165 10.99 2.76 -2.25
N TYR A 166 11.02 3.42 -3.41
CA TYR A 166 10.84 4.86 -3.52
C TYR A 166 9.49 5.33 -2.93
N ILE A 167 8.38 4.67 -3.30
CA ILE A 167 7.04 4.98 -2.79
C ILE A 167 7.00 4.79 -1.27
N PHE A 168 7.57 3.70 -0.76
CA PHE A 168 7.62 3.41 0.68
C PHE A 168 8.37 4.51 1.44
N LEU A 169 9.55 4.90 0.96
CA LEU A 169 10.36 5.94 1.62
C LEU A 169 9.65 7.29 1.62
N ILE A 170 9.01 7.67 0.52
CA ILE A 170 8.24 8.92 0.47
C ILE A 170 7.04 8.87 1.43
N MET A 171 6.28 7.78 1.45
CA MET A 171 5.15 7.65 2.37
C MET A 171 5.61 7.74 3.82
N LEU A 172 6.68 7.03 4.17
CA LEU A 172 7.26 7.07 5.50
C LEU A 172 7.70 8.50 5.86
N PHE A 173 8.40 9.17 4.95
CA PHE A 173 8.84 10.55 5.15
C PHE A 173 7.66 11.51 5.35
N VAL A 174 6.61 11.42 4.52
CA VAL A 174 5.44 12.30 4.62
C VAL A 174 4.68 12.07 5.92
N VAL A 175 4.49 10.81 6.33
CA VAL A 175 3.76 10.46 7.54
C VAL A 175 4.55 10.83 8.81
N GLU A 176 5.87 10.65 8.78
CA GLU A 176 6.76 10.98 9.89
C GLU A 176 7.31 12.42 9.84
N LEU A 177 6.86 13.24 8.87
CA LEU A 177 7.30 14.63 8.74
C LEU A 177 7.15 15.44 10.05
N PRO A 178 6.02 15.34 10.81
CA PRO A 178 5.88 16.04 12.08
C PRO A 178 6.94 15.62 13.11
N PHE A 179 7.31 14.34 13.14
CA PHE A 179 8.39 13.82 13.99
C PHE A 179 9.74 14.45 13.59
N PHE A 180 10.11 14.42 12.30
CA PHE A 180 11.38 14.96 11.83
C PHE A 180 11.51 16.46 12.10
N VAL A 181 10.45 17.23 11.84
CA VAL A 181 10.43 18.67 12.09
C VAL A 181 10.56 18.97 13.57
N THR A 182 9.80 18.28 14.42
CA THR A 182 9.85 18.49 15.88
C THR A 182 11.20 18.07 16.44
N ALA A 183 11.76 16.92 16.02
CA ALA A 183 13.07 16.46 16.45
C ALA A 183 14.18 17.47 16.08
N LEU A 184 14.11 18.07 14.89
CA LEU A 184 15.04 19.10 14.45
C LEU A 184 14.93 20.37 15.33
N ILE A 185 13.70 20.83 15.59
CA ILE A 185 13.46 22.02 16.44
C ILE A 185 13.97 21.77 17.86
N LEU A 186 13.64 20.63 18.48
CA LEU A 186 14.11 20.30 19.85
C LEU A 186 15.63 20.23 19.91
N ARG A 187 16.27 19.66 18.88
CA ARG A 187 17.73 19.62 18.80
C ARG A 187 18.36 21.00 18.70
N LEU A 188 17.76 21.90 17.91
CA LEU A 188 18.23 23.29 17.79
C LEU A 188 18.03 24.11 19.07
N MET A 189 17.02 23.76 19.86
CA MET A 189 16.73 24.40 21.16
C MET A 189 17.48 23.73 22.33
N GLU A 190 18.25 22.69 22.07
CA GLU A 190 18.95 21.88 23.09
C GLU A 190 18.01 21.33 24.18
N VAL A 191 16.74 21.07 23.82
CA VAL A 191 15.71 20.55 24.73
C VAL A 191 15.48 19.07 24.48
N GLU A 192 15.55 18.25 25.52
CA GLU A 192 15.25 16.81 25.43
C GLU A 192 13.83 16.51 25.91
N LEU A 193 12.92 16.25 24.97
CA LEU A 193 11.55 15.85 25.21
C LEU A 193 11.22 14.51 24.51
N PRO A 194 11.80 13.38 24.97
CA PRO A 194 11.66 12.09 24.28
C PRO A 194 10.21 11.62 24.20
N VAL A 195 9.37 11.93 25.19
CA VAL A 195 7.96 11.54 25.21
C VAL A 195 7.19 12.09 24.01
N ILE A 196 7.42 13.36 23.65
CA ILE A 196 6.76 13.99 22.48
C ILE A 196 7.18 13.28 21.19
N LEU A 197 8.46 12.94 21.07
CA LEU A 197 8.97 12.23 19.90
C LEU A 197 8.34 10.84 19.77
N TYR A 198 8.20 10.09 20.86
CA TYR A 198 7.50 8.80 20.83
C TYR A 198 6.03 8.94 20.42
N ILE A 199 5.31 9.92 20.95
CA ILE A 199 3.91 10.18 20.56
C ILE A 199 3.81 10.46 19.08
N LEU A 200 4.73 11.23 18.49
CA LEU A 200 4.72 11.56 17.06
C LEU A 200 5.01 10.33 16.19
N VAL A 201 5.97 9.48 16.57
CA VAL A 201 6.24 8.21 15.86
C VAL A 201 5.00 7.31 15.90
N PHE A 202 4.34 7.17 17.05
CA PHE A 202 3.10 6.38 17.14
C PHE A 202 1.96 7.00 16.33
N ALA A 203 1.86 8.32 16.27
CA ALA A 203 0.89 9.01 15.42
C ALA A 203 1.17 8.77 13.93
N GLY A 204 2.44 8.81 13.52
CA GLY A 204 2.87 8.46 12.17
C GLY A 204 2.53 7.00 11.82
N LEU A 205 2.87 6.05 12.68
CA LEU A 205 2.50 4.65 12.49
C LEU A 205 0.98 4.45 12.41
N TYR A 206 0.22 5.22 13.19
CA TYR A 206 -1.24 5.20 13.13
C TYR A 206 -1.79 5.74 11.80
N LEU A 207 -1.15 6.74 11.17
CA LEU A 207 -1.52 7.29 9.86
C LEU A 207 -1.08 6.40 8.69
N PHE A 208 -0.12 5.51 8.89
CA PHE A 208 0.49 4.71 7.82
C PHE A 208 -0.51 3.84 7.02
N PRO A 209 -1.54 3.18 7.63
CA PRO A 209 -2.51 2.38 6.87
C PRO A 209 -3.27 3.17 5.80
N ILE A 210 -3.64 4.43 6.08
CA ILE A 210 -4.33 5.25 5.10
C ILE A 210 -3.36 5.78 4.04
N ALA A 211 -2.11 6.06 4.39
CA ALA A 211 -1.09 6.49 3.45
C ALA A 211 -0.77 5.38 2.43
N ILE A 212 -0.60 4.13 2.89
CA ILE A 212 -0.37 3.01 1.97
C ILE A 212 -1.61 2.71 1.12
N LEU A 213 -2.82 2.88 1.66
CA LEU A 213 -4.07 2.73 0.93
C LEU A 213 -4.17 3.75 -0.21
N THR A 214 -3.92 5.03 0.07
CA THR A 214 -3.96 6.09 -0.96
C THR A 214 -2.94 5.85 -2.07
N ALA A 215 -1.73 5.42 -1.73
CA ALA A 215 -0.69 5.09 -2.70
C ALA A 215 -1.03 3.83 -3.53
N ALA A 216 -1.63 2.81 -2.92
CA ALA A 216 -1.99 1.57 -3.60
C ALA A 216 -3.17 1.76 -4.55
N VAL A 217 -4.22 2.48 -4.13
CA VAL A 217 -5.45 2.69 -4.90
C VAL A 217 -5.28 3.83 -5.90
N GLY A 218 -4.70 4.96 -5.48
CA GLY A 218 -4.49 6.14 -6.32
C GLY A 218 -3.40 5.96 -7.38
N LYS A 219 -2.48 5.01 -7.17
CA LYS A 219 -1.28 4.80 -8.00
C LYS A 219 -0.41 6.06 -8.16
N ASP A 220 -0.69 7.09 -7.40
CA ASP A 220 -0.04 8.40 -7.41
C ASP A 220 0.16 8.93 -5.99
N LEU A 221 1.24 9.66 -5.78
CA LEU A 221 1.59 10.28 -4.49
C LEU A 221 0.83 11.58 -4.24
N THR A 222 0.15 12.14 -5.24
CA THR A 222 -0.64 13.37 -5.10
C THR A 222 -1.79 13.24 -4.11
N MET A 223 -2.23 12.01 -3.83
CA MET A 223 -3.26 11.68 -2.86
C MET A 223 -2.79 11.69 -1.39
N LEU A 224 -1.48 11.92 -1.12
CA LEU A 224 -0.91 12.00 0.24
C LEU A 224 -1.15 13.37 0.91
N ARG A 225 -2.26 14.02 0.60
CA ARG A 225 -2.65 15.29 1.22
C ARG A 225 -3.22 15.04 2.62
N PRO A 226 -2.94 15.93 3.59
CA PRO A 226 -3.40 15.77 4.99
C PRO A 226 -4.91 15.62 5.14
N ASP A 227 -5.69 16.32 4.31
CA ASP A 227 -7.15 16.23 4.28
C ASP A 227 -7.62 14.81 3.90
N TYR A 228 -6.95 14.16 2.93
CA TYR A 228 -7.28 12.80 2.52
C TYR A 228 -6.84 11.73 3.53
N LEU A 229 -5.83 12.02 4.34
CA LEU A 229 -5.35 11.11 5.38
C LEU A 229 -6.22 11.19 6.66
N LEU A 230 -6.64 12.39 7.07
CA LEU A 230 -7.33 12.59 8.36
C LEU A 230 -8.84 12.33 8.28
N ILE A 231 -9.52 12.77 7.21
CA ILE A 231 -10.98 12.67 7.11
C ILE A 231 -11.50 11.22 7.26
N PRO A 232 -10.90 10.19 6.62
CA PRO A 232 -11.35 8.81 6.76
C PRO A 232 -11.27 8.29 8.19
N ILE A 233 -10.24 8.71 8.94
CA ILE A 233 -10.01 8.30 10.32
C ILE A 233 -11.18 8.71 11.20
N PHE A 234 -11.61 9.98 11.09
CA PHE A 234 -12.71 10.49 11.90
C PHE A 234 -14.07 9.94 11.47
N ARG A 235 -14.28 9.67 10.16
CA ARG A 235 -15.55 9.18 9.66
C ARG A 235 -15.79 7.69 9.90
N ALA A 236 -14.74 6.89 9.92
CA ALA A 236 -14.79 5.45 10.09
C ALA A 236 -13.82 4.97 11.19
N PHE A 237 -13.85 5.63 12.35
CA PHE A 237 -12.87 5.44 13.44
C PHE A 237 -12.72 3.98 13.87
N GLY A 238 -13.82 3.26 14.16
CA GLY A 238 -13.76 1.88 14.66
C GLY A 238 -13.08 0.91 13.70
N PRO A 239 -13.53 0.80 12.44
CA PRO A 239 -12.88 -0.03 11.42
C PRO A 239 -11.44 0.39 11.13
N TYR A 240 -11.17 1.70 11.11
CA TYR A 240 -9.82 2.20 10.92
C TYR A 240 -8.88 1.81 12.07
N PHE A 241 -9.36 1.94 13.31
CA PHE A 241 -8.59 1.53 14.50
C PHE A 241 -8.19 0.06 14.45
N VAL A 242 -9.09 -0.85 14.07
CA VAL A 242 -8.77 -2.27 13.88
C VAL A 242 -7.69 -2.47 12.81
N THR A 243 -7.79 -1.73 11.71
CA THR A 243 -6.81 -1.78 10.62
C THR A 243 -5.42 -1.32 11.10
N ALA A 244 -5.35 -0.19 11.82
CA ALA A 244 -4.12 0.35 12.39
C ALA A 244 -3.54 -0.57 13.48
N LEU A 245 -4.39 -1.17 14.32
CA LEU A 245 -3.97 -2.11 15.35
C LEU A 245 -3.32 -3.37 14.75
N LEU A 246 -3.92 -3.97 13.71
CA LEU A 246 -3.35 -5.14 13.05
C LEU A 246 -2.00 -4.83 12.41
N LEU A 247 -1.86 -3.66 11.79
CA LEU A 247 -0.57 -3.23 11.26
C LEU A 247 0.44 -2.99 12.38
N GLY A 248 0.04 -2.32 13.47
CA GLY A 248 0.88 -2.07 14.65
C GLY A 248 1.39 -3.37 15.28
N VAL A 249 0.53 -4.37 15.45
CA VAL A 249 0.92 -5.71 15.92
C VAL A 249 1.94 -6.34 14.97
N THR A 250 1.71 -6.24 13.65
CA THR A 250 2.65 -6.78 12.65
C THR A 250 4.03 -6.14 12.79
N VAL A 251 4.09 -4.81 12.92
CA VAL A 251 5.34 -4.06 13.10
C VAL A 251 6.02 -4.44 14.42
N ALA A 252 5.25 -4.54 15.51
CA ALA A 252 5.76 -4.92 16.82
C ALA A 252 6.39 -6.32 16.81
N VAL A 253 5.71 -7.31 16.22
CA VAL A 253 6.26 -8.68 16.11
C VAL A 253 7.47 -8.71 15.17
N GLN A 254 7.48 -7.91 14.08
CA GLN A 254 8.63 -7.79 13.18
C GLN A 254 9.87 -7.27 13.92
N PHE A 255 9.70 -6.43 14.93
CA PHE A 255 10.83 -5.89 15.71
C PHE A 255 11.59 -6.98 16.46
N TYR A 256 10.88 -8.04 16.90
CA TYR A 256 11.48 -9.21 17.56
C TYR A 256 11.97 -10.28 16.58
N ALA A 257 11.59 -10.18 15.31
CA ALA A 257 12.00 -11.12 14.27
C ALA A 257 13.44 -10.84 13.82
N GLY A 258 14.40 -11.47 14.48
CA GLY A 258 15.82 -11.38 14.14
C GLY A 258 16.17 -12.01 12.79
N GLN A 259 17.40 -11.76 12.34
CA GLN A 259 17.98 -12.36 11.12
C GLN A 259 18.95 -13.49 11.50
N TYR A 260 19.31 -14.31 10.51
CA TYR A 260 20.33 -15.33 10.70
C TYR A 260 21.69 -14.68 10.97
N SER A 261 22.30 -15.03 12.12
CA SER A 261 23.60 -14.49 12.56
C SER A 261 24.60 -15.58 12.96
N GLY A 262 24.40 -16.83 12.47
CA GLY A 262 25.25 -17.97 12.79
C GLY A 262 24.92 -18.63 14.13
N GLN A 263 23.67 -18.46 14.62
CA GLN A 263 23.14 -19.09 15.82
C GLN A 263 23.04 -20.61 15.67
N SER A 264 22.71 -21.29 16.78
CA SER A 264 22.40 -22.72 16.75
C SER A 264 21.26 -23.02 15.78
N PRO A 265 21.21 -24.22 15.15
CA PRO A 265 20.14 -24.58 14.23
C PRO A 265 18.74 -24.43 14.81
N ALA A 266 18.56 -24.74 16.09
CA ALA A 266 17.28 -24.61 16.77
C ALA A 266 16.84 -23.15 16.89
N THR A 267 17.74 -22.24 17.26
CA THR A 267 17.47 -20.81 17.37
C THR A 267 17.21 -20.22 15.98
N ALA A 268 17.98 -20.63 14.97
CA ALA A 268 17.76 -20.18 13.59
C ALA A 268 16.38 -20.61 13.05
N ALA A 269 15.97 -21.85 13.32
CA ALA A 269 14.64 -22.35 12.96
C ALA A 269 13.52 -21.56 13.67
N GLY A 270 13.67 -21.27 14.96
CA GLY A 270 12.72 -20.45 15.71
C GLY A 270 12.59 -19.02 15.17
N LEU A 271 13.70 -18.37 14.85
CA LEU A 271 13.69 -17.02 14.25
C LEU A 271 13.10 -17.02 12.84
N LEU A 272 13.38 -18.04 12.02
CA LEU A 272 12.76 -18.18 10.70
C LEU A 272 11.25 -18.37 10.81
N LEU A 273 10.81 -19.24 11.72
CA LEU A 273 9.37 -19.44 11.98
C LEU A 273 8.72 -18.13 12.41
N LEU A 274 9.34 -17.36 13.30
CA LEU A 274 8.83 -16.06 13.71
C LEU A 274 8.73 -15.09 12.52
N ASN A 275 9.73 -15.04 11.63
CA ASN A 275 9.66 -14.25 10.40
C ASN A 275 8.49 -14.68 9.50
N LEU A 276 8.20 -15.98 9.39
CA LEU A 276 7.04 -16.48 8.63
C LEU A 276 5.71 -16.10 9.28
N VAL A 277 5.61 -16.18 10.62
CA VAL A 277 4.43 -15.75 11.37
C VAL A 277 4.17 -14.26 11.16
N VAL A 278 5.20 -13.42 11.15
CA VAL A 278 5.08 -12.00 10.81
C VAL A 278 4.44 -11.80 9.45
N GLN A 279 4.80 -12.63 8.46
CA GLN A 279 4.21 -12.51 7.12
C GLN A 279 2.71 -12.86 7.11
N VAL A 280 2.28 -13.81 7.93
CA VAL A 280 0.84 -14.09 8.09
C VAL A 280 0.10 -12.85 8.60
N PHE A 281 0.62 -12.20 9.64
CA PHE A 281 0.05 -10.95 10.15
C PHE A 281 0.10 -9.82 9.11
N ALA A 282 1.20 -9.68 8.38
CA ALA A 282 1.35 -8.68 7.32
C ALA A 282 0.31 -8.86 6.21
N LEU A 283 0.09 -10.09 5.74
CA LEU A 283 -0.92 -10.40 4.72
C LEU A 283 -2.33 -10.06 5.20
N VAL A 284 -2.67 -10.43 6.43
CA VAL A 284 -3.97 -10.10 7.02
C VAL A 284 -4.12 -8.58 7.19
N ALA A 285 -3.08 -7.88 7.65
CA ALA A 285 -3.10 -6.42 7.79
C ALA A 285 -3.29 -5.72 6.43
N MET A 286 -2.54 -6.13 5.39
CA MET A 286 -2.67 -5.55 4.05
C MET A 286 -4.04 -5.81 3.43
N ARG A 287 -4.56 -7.04 3.60
CA ARG A 287 -5.93 -7.34 3.19
C ARG A 287 -6.95 -6.47 3.94
N THR A 288 -6.77 -6.27 5.24
CA THR A 288 -7.67 -5.45 6.05
C THR A 288 -7.70 -4.00 5.57
N ILE A 289 -6.55 -3.44 5.15
CA ILE A 289 -6.46 -2.11 4.53
C ILE A 289 -7.30 -2.06 3.24
N GLY A 290 -7.21 -3.08 2.37
CA GLY A 290 -8.03 -3.18 1.16
C GLY A 290 -9.53 -3.35 1.46
N LEU A 291 -9.88 -4.17 2.46
CA LEU A 291 -11.26 -4.34 2.93
C LEU A 291 -11.83 -3.04 3.52
N PHE A 292 -11.02 -2.26 4.22
CA PHE A 292 -11.41 -0.96 4.72
C PHE A 292 -11.88 -0.05 3.57
N PHE A 293 -11.13 0.03 2.50
CA PHE A 293 -11.55 0.77 1.31
C PHE A 293 -12.85 0.20 0.72
N ARG A 294 -12.93 -1.11 0.50
CA ARG A 294 -14.09 -1.77 -0.09
C ARG A 294 -15.39 -1.50 0.68
N HIS A 295 -15.34 -1.55 2.01
CA HIS A 295 -16.53 -1.39 2.87
C HIS A 295 -16.87 0.07 3.19
N TYR A 296 -15.89 0.96 3.20
CA TYR A 296 -16.05 2.35 3.65
C TYR A 296 -15.69 3.39 2.58
N SER A 297 -15.58 3.01 1.30
CA SER A 297 -15.27 3.94 0.19
C SER A 297 -16.25 5.12 0.12
N CYS A 298 -17.51 4.92 0.53
CA CYS A 298 -18.52 5.98 0.59
C CYS A 298 -18.20 7.09 1.61
N MET A 299 -17.35 6.83 2.58
CA MET A 299 -16.92 7.78 3.61
C MET A 299 -15.59 8.46 3.29
N LEU A 300 -14.91 7.99 2.24
CA LEU A 300 -13.64 8.55 1.80
C LEU A 300 -13.87 9.83 0.98
N PRO A 301 -12.97 10.82 1.05
CA PRO A 301 -13.14 12.10 0.34
C PRO A 301 -12.77 12.04 -1.15
N TRP A 302 -12.31 10.89 -1.63
CA TRP A 302 -11.78 10.64 -2.97
C TRP A 302 -12.36 9.38 -3.63
#